data_40a21c27136d8198d77955a50e3f2257
#
_entry.id   40a21c27136d8198d77955a50e3f2257
#
_cell.length_a   1.000
_cell.length_b   1.000
_cell.length_c   1.000
_cell.angle_alpha   90.00
_cell.angle_beta   90.00
_cell.angle_gamma   90.00
#
_symmetry.space_group_name_H-M   'P 1'
#
loop_
_entity.id
_entity.type
_entity.pdbx_description
1 polymer ?
#
loop_
_entity_poly.entity_id
_entity_poly.type
_entity_poly.pdbx_seq_one_letter_code
_entity_poly.pdbx_strand_id
1 'polypeptide(L)'
;MYNDQYSPPKFNFLPPVCKNLLIINVLVFVASYVLRLRGINIEDYLGLHFFMSDNHYIWQYITYSFVHANFNHLFFNMFAIWMFGYTLENIWGAKRFIFFCFTAALGAAITQQITYYFMY
;
A
#
# COMPACT_ATOMS: atom_id res chain seq x y z
N MET A 1 24.26 -38.41 -1.75
CA MET A 1 23.54 -38.12 -1.48
C MET A 1 23.05 -37.12 -1.71
N TYR A 2 22.46 -36.88 -1.94
CA TYR A 2 21.90 -36.01 -2.32
C TYR A 2 21.48 -35.24 -1.63
N ASN A 3 21.29 -34.85 -1.69
CA ASN A 3 21.17 -33.96 -1.23
C ASN A 3 20.19 -33.40 -0.58
N ASP A 4 20.24 -33.33 0.44
CA ASP A 4 19.35 -32.71 1.26
C ASP A 4 19.37 -31.26 1.14
N GLN A 5 20.29 -30.79 0.41
CA GLN A 5 20.41 -29.37 0.25
C GLN A 5 19.41 -28.81 -0.68
N TYR A 6 18.85 -29.66 -1.52
CA TYR A 6 17.78 -29.22 -2.39
C TYR A 6 16.45 -29.50 -1.72
N SER A 7 15.74 -28.44 -1.40
CA SER A 7 14.35 -28.52 -0.98
C SER A 7 13.54 -27.63 -1.90
N PRO A 8 12.36 -28.05 -2.33
CA PRO A 8 11.52 -27.14 -3.11
C PRO A 8 11.20 -25.93 -2.27
N PRO A 9 11.15 -24.74 -2.87
CA PRO A 9 10.76 -23.54 -2.12
C PRO A 9 9.36 -23.73 -1.56
N LYS A 10 9.20 -23.39 -0.31
CA LYS A 10 7.89 -23.44 0.32
C LYS A 10 7.19 -22.12 0.08
N PHE A 11 5.90 -22.20 -0.26
CA PHE A 11 5.09 -21.02 -0.28
C PHE A 11 4.91 -20.52 1.14
N ASN A 12 5.20 -19.25 1.32
CA ASN A 12 4.96 -18.57 2.58
C ASN A 12 3.65 -17.81 2.44
N PHE A 13 2.62 -18.18 3.19
CA PHE A 13 1.32 -17.52 3.11
C PHE A 13 1.36 -16.08 3.58
N LEU A 14 2.41 -15.69 4.30
CA LEU A 14 2.57 -14.33 4.77
C LEU A 14 4.02 -13.90 4.57
N PRO A 15 4.46 -13.71 3.30
CA PRO A 15 5.84 -13.33 3.03
C PRO A 15 6.17 -11.96 3.60
N PRO A 16 7.47 -11.65 3.79
CA PRO A 16 7.87 -10.46 4.57
C PRO A 16 7.32 -9.14 4.07
N VAL A 17 7.38 -8.86 2.77
CA VAL A 17 6.90 -7.58 2.26
C VAL A 17 5.38 -7.51 2.37
N CYS A 18 4.69 -8.57 1.99
CA CYS A 18 3.24 -8.66 2.11
C CYS A 18 2.81 -8.44 3.56
N LYS A 19 3.47 -9.13 4.49
CA LYS A 19 3.18 -8.98 5.92
C LYS A 19 3.37 -7.55 6.38
N ASN A 20 4.48 -6.93 6.00
CA ASN A 20 4.77 -5.57 6.41
C ASN A 20 3.77 -4.58 5.84
N LEU A 21 3.35 -4.77 4.59
CA LEU A 21 2.32 -3.92 4.00
C LEU A 21 1.01 -4.02 4.77
N LEU A 22 0.61 -5.23 5.16
CA LEU A 22 -0.61 -5.40 5.95
C LEU A 22 -0.49 -4.71 7.29
N ILE A 23 0.64 -4.85 7.96
CA ILE A 23 0.87 -4.23 9.27
C ILE A 23 0.82 -2.70 9.14
N ILE A 24 1.50 -2.14 8.13
CA ILE A 24 1.52 -0.70 7.93
C ILE A 24 0.11 -0.17 7.68
N ASN A 25 -0.68 -0.86 6.86
CA ASN A 25 -2.05 -0.44 6.58
C ASN A 25 -2.90 -0.41 7.86
N VAL A 26 -2.77 -1.42 8.70
CA VAL A 26 -3.50 -1.46 9.96
C VAL A 26 -3.04 -0.34 10.89
N LEU A 27 -1.73 -0.14 11.01
CA LEU A 27 -1.18 0.89 11.89
C LEU A 27 -1.60 2.29 11.47
N VAL A 28 -1.56 2.56 10.16
CA VAL A 28 -1.99 3.86 9.65
C VAL A 28 -3.47 4.07 9.90
N PHE A 29 -4.29 3.03 9.72
CA PHE A 29 -5.72 3.13 9.95
C PHE A 29 -6.03 3.42 11.43
N VAL A 30 -5.37 2.71 12.34
CA VAL A 30 -5.55 2.93 13.78
C VAL A 30 -5.09 4.33 14.17
N ALA A 31 -3.93 4.76 13.65
CA ALA A 31 -3.43 6.09 13.91
C ALA A 31 -4.37 7.16 13.38
N SER A 32 -4.92 6.96 12.18
CA SER A 32 -5.89 7.89 11.60
C SER A 32 -7.13 8.02 12.48
N TYR A 33 -7.62 6.88 12.98
CA TYR A 33 -8.80 6.88 13.84
C TYR A 33 -8.53 7.64 15.15
N VAL A 34 -7.40 7.33 15.79
CA VAL A 34 -7.06 7.98 17.07
C VAL A 34 -6.85 9.48 16.89
N LEU A 35 -6.16 9.88 15.83
CA LEU A 35 -5.91 11.30 15.58
C LEU A 35 -7.19 12.04 15.23
N ARG A 36 -8.10 11.38 14.54
CA ARG A 36 -9.39 11.99 14.20
C ARG A 36 -10.20 12.30 15.47
N LEU A 37 -10.10 11.46 16.48
CA LEU A 37 -10.74 11.72 17.76
C LEU A 37 -10.19 12.97 18.43
N ARG A 38 -8.98 13.37 18.07
CA ARG A 38 -8.33 14.58 18.58
C ARG A 38 -8.44 15.75 17.61
N GLY A 39 -9.24 15.63 16.58
CA GLY A 39 -9.45 16.70 15.61
C GLY A 39 -8.37 16.82 14.55
N ILE A 40 -7.50 15.83 14.43
CA ILE A 40 -6.43 15.82 13.44
C ILE A 40 -6.78 14.83 12.33
N ASN A 41 -6.86 15.33 11.09
CA ASN A 41 -7.11 14.49 9.92
C ASN A 41 -5.79 14.18 9.23
N ILE A 42 -5.29 12.96 9.44
CA ILE A 42 -4.04 12.53 8.82
C ILE A 42 -4.19 12.44 7.29
N GLU A 43 -5.39 12.25 6.81
CA GLU A 43 -5.67 12.19 5.37
C GLU A 43 -5.31 13.49 4.68
N ASP A 44 -5.39 14.62 5.37
CA ASP A 44 -5.03 15.91 4.79
C ASP A 44 -3.55 16.00 4.44
N TYR A 45 -2.73 15.23 5.13
CA TYR A 45 -1.28 15.25 4.93
C TYR A 45 -0.79 14.08 4.09
N LEU A 46 -1.42 12.92 4.22
CA LEU A 46 -0.95 11.69 3.59
C LEU A 46 -1.76 11.28 2.37
N GLY A 47 -3.02 11.74 2.27
CA GLY A 47 -3.84 11.46 1.11
C GLY A 47 -3.39 12.25 -0.10
N LEU A 48 -3.66 11.72 -1.29
CA LEU A 48 -3.26 12.35 -2.53
C LEU A 48 -4.16 13.54 -2.85
N HIS A 49 -3.56 14.71 -3.00
CA HIS A 49 -4.25 15.92 -3.40
C HIS A 49 -3.85 16.32 -4.82
N PHE A 50 -4.71 17.10 -5.47
CA PHE A 50 -4.43 17.62 -6.79
C PHE A 50 -3.13 18.43 -6.78
N PHE A 51 -2.31 18.28 -7.81
CA PHE A 51 -0.97 18.87 -7.82
C PHE A 51 -0.97 20.39 -7.79
N MET A 52 -2.08 21.03 -8.15
CA MET A 52 -2.20 22.49 -8.10
C MET A 52 -2.83 22.98 -6.79
N SER A 53 -3.15 22.10 -5.86
CA SER A 53 -3.72 22.51 -4.59
C SER A 53 -2.64 22.86 -3.58
N ASP A 54 -3.01 23.65 -2.57
CA ASP A 54 -2.05 24.13 -1.57
C ASP A 54 -1.54 23.00 -0.66
N ASN A 55 -2.31 21.92 -0.51
CA ASN A 55 -1.93 20.82 0.36
C ASN A 55 -1.41 19.62 -0.42
N HIS A 56 -0.88 19.85 -1.61
CA HIS A 56 -0.21 18.81 -2.37
C HIS A 56 1.25 18.71 -1.95
N TYR A 57 1.69 17.48 -1.62
CA TYR A 57 3.07 17.21 -1.23
C TYR A 57 3.56 15.97 -1.98
N ILE A 58 4.86 15.92 -2.22
CA ILE A 58 5.45 14.87 -3.06
C ILE A 58 5.28 13.47 -2.45
N TRP A 59 5.32 13.36 -1.13
CA TRP A 59 5.19 12.05 -0.46
C TRP A 59 3.80 11.44 -0.66
N GLN A 60 2.80 12.24 -1.00
CA GLN A 60 1.43 11.75 -1.15
C GLN A 60 1.28 10.73 -2.27
N TYR A 61 2.20 10.73 -3.24
CA TYR A 61 2.17 9.77 -4.32
C TYR A 61 2.40 8.33 -3.85
N ILE A 62 2.96 8.18 -2.66
CA ILE A 62 3.15 6.86 -2.05
C ILE A 62 2.23 6.68 -0.84
N THR A 63 2.19 7.67 0.05
CA THR A 63 1.47 7.53 1.32
C THR A 63 -0.04 7.37 1.15
N TYR A 64 -0.61 7.88 0.08
CA TYR A 64 -2.05 7.75 -0.12
C TYR A 64 -2.50 6.29 -0.15
N SER A 65 -1.61 5.38 -0.54
CA SER A 65 -1.93 3.95 -0.64
C SER A 65 -2.26 3.32 0.72
N PHE A 66 -1.80 3.95 1.80
CA PHE A 66 -1.99 3.41 3.14
C PHE A 66 -3.14 4.06 3.89
N VAL A 67 -3.80 5.06 3.30
CA VAL A 67 -4.88 5.80 3.93
C VAL A 67 -6.21 5.24 3.46
N HIS A 68 -7.09 4.90 4.39
CA HIS A 68 -8.38 4.30 4.07
C HIS A 68 -9.49 5.03 4.82
N ALA A 69 -10.58 5.28 4.11
CA ALA A 69 -11.69 6.08 4.63
C ALA A 69 -12.50 5.34 5.71
N ASN A 70 -12.63 4.01 5.56
CA ASN A 70 -13.44 3.23 6.49
C ASN A 70 -12.91 1.80 6.58
N PHE A 71 -13.46 1.04 7.53
CA PHE A 71 -13.02 -0.32 7.80
C PHE A 71 -13.21 -1.24 6.60
N ASN A 72 -14.35 -1.12 5.91
CA ASN A 72 -14.61 -1.98 4.76
C ASN A 72 -13.55 -1.79 3.67
N HIS A 73 -13.18 -0.55 3.39
CA HIS A 73 -12.17 -0.25 2.40
C HIS A 73 -10.81 -0.83 2.82
N LEU A 74 -10.46 -0.67 4.09
CA LEU A 74 -9.24 -1.24 4.64
C LEU A 74 -9.25 -2.77 4.49
N PHE A 75 -10.35 -3.41 4.88
CA PHE A 75 -10.47 -4.86 4.85
C PHE A 75 -10.28 -5.40 3.44
N PHE A 76 -10.99 -4.84 2.46
CA PHE A 76 -10.90 -5.32 1.08
C PHE A 76 -9.52 -5.05 0.49
N ASN A 77 -8.91 -3.92 0.85
CA ASN A 77 -7.57 -3.61 0.38
C ASN A 77 -6.56 -4.60 0.96
N MET A 78 -6.66 -4.93 2.24
CA MET A 78 -5.78 -5.90 2.87
C MET A 78 -5.97 -7.29 2.30
N PHE A 79 -7.22 -7.67 2.03
CA PHE A 79 -7.51 -8.96 1.42
C PHE A 79 -6.86 -9.05 0.03
N ALA A 80 -6.96 -7.99 -0.77
CA ALA A 80 -6.35 -7.97 -2.08
C ALA A 80 -4.82 -8.02 -2.00
N ILE A 81 -4.23 -7.27 -1.08
CA ILE A 81 -2.78 -7.28 -0.87
C ILE A 81 -2.33 -8.68 -0.49
N TRP A 82 -3.04 -9.32 0.45
CA TRP A 82 -2.67 -10.66 0.87
C TRP A 82 -2.84 -11.66 -0.26
N MET A 83 -4.00 -11.67 -0.91
CA MET A 83 -4.34 -12.70 -1.91
C MET A 83 -3.41 -12.64 -3.11
N PHE A 84 -3.18 -11.43 -3.64
CA PHE A 84 -2.29 -11.28 -4.79
C PHE A 84 -0.83 -11.17 -4.37
N GLY A 85 -0.59 -10.50 -3.23
CA GLY A 85 0.75 -10.21 -2.78
C GLY A 85 1.53 -11.45 -2.39
N TYR A 86 0.92 -12.38 -1.65
CA TYR A 86 1.68 -13.53 -1.23
C TYR A 86 2.11 -14.39 -2.42
N THR A 87 1.25 -14.48 -3.44
CA THR A 87 1.59 -15.21 -4.66
C THR A 87 2.73 -14.53 -5.41
N LEU A 88 2.60 -13.23 -5.62
CA LEU A 88 3.61 -12.48 -6.38
C LEU A 88 4.95 -12.45 -5.65
N GLU A 89 4.93 -12.25 -4.35
CA GLU A 89 6.18 -12.20 -3.58
C GLU A 89 6.86 -13.56 -3.55
N ASN A 90 6.10 -14.64 -3.44
CA ASN A 90 6.68 -15.98 -3.48
C ASN A 90 7.31 -16.30 -4.83
N ILE A 91 6.72 -15.80 -5.91
CA ILE A 91 7.22 -16.06 -7.26
C ILE A 91 8.38 -15.13 -7.62
N TRP A 92 8.23 -13.84 -7.34
CA TRP A 92 9.17 -12.82 -7.79
C TRP A 92 10.28 -12.51 -6.79
N GLY A 93 10.05 -12.82 -5.51
CA GLY A 93 10.95 -12.40 -4.44
C GLY A 93 10.60 -11.02 -3.92
N ALA A 94 11.13 -10.71 -2.75
CA ALA A 94 10.76 -9.49 -2.03
C ALA A 94 11.13 -8.21 -2.78
N LYS A 95 12.32 -8.16 -3.38
CA LYS A 95 12.77 -6.94 -4.06
C LYS A 95 11.91 -6.59 -5.27
N ARG A 96 11.59 -7.59 -6.09
CA ARG A 96 10.75 -7.35 -7.27
C ARG A 96 9.34 -7.01 -6.87
N PHE A 97 8.84 -7.64 -5.81
CA PHE A 97 7.49 -7.37 -5.35
C PHE A 97 7.38 -5.93 -4.81
N ILE A 98 8.34 -5.50 -4.00
CA ILE A 98 8.28 -4.14 -3.47
C ILE A 98 8.42 -3.10 -4.57
N PHE A 99 9.28 -3.36 -5.55
CA PHE A 99 9.41 -2.49 -6.71
C PHE A 99 8.10 -2.40 -7.48
N PHE A 100 7.43 -3.53 -7.66
CA PHE A 100 6.12 -3.55 -8.31
C PHE A 100 5.11 -2.71 -7.53
N CYS A 101 5.10 -2.83 -6.20
CA CYS A 101 4.16 -2.08 -5.37
C CYS A 101 4.38 -0.57 -5.50
N PHE A 102 5.63 -0.12 -5.46
CA PHE A 102 5.93 1.30 -5.63
C PHE A 102 5.54 1.79 -7.02
N THR A 103 5.87 1.01 -8.05
CA THR A 103 5.54 1.38 -9.42
C THR A 103 4.02 1.47 -9.61
N ALA A 104 3.28 0.52 -9.06
CA ALA A 104 1.82 0.52 -9.15
C ALA A 104 1.23 1.72 -8.42
N ALA A 105 1.75 2.04 -7.23
CA ALA A 105 1.27 3.18 -6.46
C ALA A 105 1.53 4.50 -7.21
N LEU A 106 2.72 4.66 -7.76
CA LEU A 106 3.04 5.86 -8.53
C LEU A 106 2.20 5.98 -9.79
N GLY A 107 2.02 4.85 -10.50
CA GLY A 107 1.21 4.86 -11.72
C GLY A 107 -0.23 5.22 -11.44
N ALA A 108 -0.80 4.66 -10.39
CA ALA A 108 -2.17 4.99 -9.99
C ALA A 108 -2.29 6.45 -9.55
N ALA A 109 -1.29 6.96 -8.83
CA ALA A 109 -1.28 8.35 -8.39
C ALA A 109 -1.22 9.30 -9.58
N ILE A 110 -0.38 9.01 -10.56
CA ILE A 110 -0.27 9.84 -11.76
C ILE A 110 -1.58 9.82 -12.54
N THR A 111 -2.20 8.64 -12.66
CA THR A 111 -3.50 8.52 -13.31
C THR A 111 -4.55 9.38 -12.60
N GLN A 112 -4.54 9.38 -11.28
CA GLN A 112 -5.47 10.18 -10.50
C GLN A 112 -5.21 11.68 -10.71
N GLN A 113 -3.95 12.10 -10.82
CA GLN A 113 -3.62 13.49 -11.09
C GLN A 113 -4.13 13.92 -12.47
N ILE A 114 -3.99 13.06 -13.47
CA ILE A 114 -4.53 13.35 -14.80
C ILE A 114 -6.04 13.50 -14.74
N THR A 115 -6.71 12.60 -13.99
CA THR A 115 -8.15 12.66 -13.80
C THR A 115 -8.55 13.99 -13.15
N TYR A 116 -7.85 14.40 -12.10
CA TYR A 116 -8.11 15.67 -11.43
C TYR A 116 -7.93 16.85 -12.38
N TYR A 117 -6.91 16.81 -13.20
CA TYR A 117 -6.65 17.90 -14.16
C TYR A 117 -7.82 18.11 -15.10
N PHE A 118 -8.41 17.03 -15.59
CA PHE A 118 -9.55 17.13 -16.51
C PHE A 118 -10.86 17.43 -15.80
N MET A 119 -10.96 17.18 -14.50
CA MET A 119 -12.17 17.47 -13.73
C MET A 119 -12.22 18.90 -13.19
N TYR A 120 -11.06 19.50 -12.98
CA TYR A 120 -10.95 20.84 -12.42
C TYR A 120 -10.23 21.78 -13.43
#